data_5df34d9f2df285a7917b8b02959b2c5b
#
_entry.id   5df34d9f2df285a7917b8b02959b2c5b
#
_cell.length_a   1.000
_cell.length_b   1.000
_cell.length_c   1.000
_cell.angle_alpha   90.00
_cell.angle_beta   90.00
_cell.angle_gamma   90.00
#
_symmetry.space_group_name_H-M   'P 1'
#
loop_
_entity.id
_entity.type
_entity.pdbx_description
1 polymer ?
#
loop_
_entity_poly.entity_id
_entity_poly.type
_entity_poly.pdbx_seq_one_letter_code
_entity_poly.pdbx_strand_id
1 'polypeptide(L)'
;LASQLKELGLFLGVGEKENGTTDFALERAPNRTEALTMLVRALGKEAPAQESAKTHPFSDVPDWADGYVSYAYTAGLTKGVSEDRFGAADTASAEMYLTFMLRALGYTEGDSGDFSWDAPWTLAEECGILPQRVDRESFLRADVVDVTCAALFADIKGEEITLQEKLISEGAFTAADFTAAFPEDSFPEERGSGQQTPSTGAYEAAVKQVTSTVGYQETQRLEAEVCTVLLYSNTGLPHGNSVSLRLIYKAGAALEEGTVISLPTPDEHGWGITHSDPQAMDLSQDGLTLRYSYHYDEAMINDGQVCHQAGTYQYTADLRTGETALEIIPDEA
;
A
#
# COMPACT_ATOMS: atom_id res chain seq x y z
N LEU A 1 -5.26 11.91 6.64
CA LEU A 1 -5.44 10.77 7.53
C LEU A 1 -5.45 11.18 9.03
N ALA A 2 -4.44 11.92 9.54
CA ALA A 2 -4.38 12.30 10.97
C ALA A 2 -5.62 13.08 11.45
N SER A 3 -6.14 14.02 10.64
CA SER A 3 -7.37 14.75 10.95
C SER A 3 -8.61 13.85 10.96
N GLN A 4 -8.68 12.90 10.05
CA GLN A 4 -9.76 11.92 9.96
C GLN A 4 -9.79 11.01 11.20
N LEU A 5 -8.62 10.48 11.61
CA LEU A 5 -8.51 9.71 12.86
C LEU A 5 -8.85 10.55 14.09
N LYS A 6 -8.52 11.86 14.07
CA LYS A 6 -8.88 12.78 15.15
C LYS A 6 -10.40 12.96 15.26
N GLU A 7 -11.11 13.11 14.13
CA GLU A 7 -12.57 13.23 14.11
C GLU A 7 -13.26 12.01 14.72
N LEU A 8 -12.66 10.83 14.57
CA LEU A 8 -13.13 9.59 15.20
C LEU A 8 -12.62 9.41 16.66
N GLY A 9 -11.80 10.34 17.16
CA GLY A 9 -11.21 10.22 18.51
C GLY A 9 -10.08 9.17 18.61
N LEU A 10 -9.61 8.63 17.49
CA LEU A 10 -8.62 7.54 17.45
C LEU A 10 -7.17 8.03 17.46
N PHE A 11 -6.93 9.30 17.11
CA PHE A 11 -5.60 9.90 17.12
C PHE A 11 -5.67 11.35 17.59
N LEU A 12 -4.79 11.73 18.52
CA LEU A 12 -4.75 13.10 19.04
C LEU A 12 -3.44 13.79 18.69
N GLY A 13 -3.51 15.11 18.50
CA GLY A 13 -2.33 15.95 18.36
C GLY A 13 -1.56 16.09 19.67
N VAL A 14 -0.42 16.75 19.58
CA VAL A 14 0.42 17.11 20.74
C VAL A 14 0.11 18.52 21.28
N GLY A 15 -0.69 19.29 20.53
CA GLY A 15 -1.07 20.64 20.85
C GLY A 15 -1.74 21.36 19.69
N GLU A 16 -1.70 22.68 19.70
CA GLU A 16 -2.18 23.54 18.61
C GLU A 16 -1.02 24.35 18.04
N LYS A 17 -1.03 24.54 16.73
CA LYS A 17 -0.12 25.42 16.01
C LYS A 17 -0.55 26.89 16.18
N GLU A 18 0.33 27.84 15.87
CA GLU A 18 0.04 29.28 15.96
C GLU A 18 -1.19 29.73 15.15
N ASN A 19 -1.54 28.99 14.10
CA ASN A 19 -2.72 29.22 13.25
C ASN A 19 -4.01 28.60 13.79
N GLY A 20 -4.00 28.01 14.99
CA GLY A 20 -5.15 27.33 15.61
C GLY A 20 -5.45 25.94 15.09
N THR A 21 -4.64 25.39 14.18
CA THR A 21 -4.81 24.00 13.71
C THR A 21 -4.11 23.03 14.68
N THR A 22 -4.59 21.78 14.71
CA THR A 22 -3.97 20.74 15.53
C THR A 22 -2.54 20.45 15.06
N ASP A 23 -1.60 20.46 16.00
CA ASP A 23 -0.25 19.95 15.77
C ASP A 23 -0.23 18.45 16.03
N PHE A 24 -0.04 17.67 14.96
CA PHE A 24 0.09 16.22 15.04
C PHE A 24 1.54 15.75 15.21
N ALA A 25 2.52 16.64 15.05
CA ALA A 25 3.97 16.35 15.08
C ALA A 25 4.33 15.11 14.24
N LEU A 26 3.82 15.04 13.00
CA LEU A 26 3.90 13.83 12.16
C LEU A 26 5.34 13.45 11.80
N GLU A 27 6.24 14.44 11.73
CA GLU A 27 7.67 14.28 11.41
C GLU A 27 8.52 13.84 12.61
N ARG A 28 7.92 13.67 13.78
CA ARG A 28 8.63 13.28 15.01
C ARG A 28 8.52 11.76 15.25
N ALA A 29 9.65 11.13 15.56
CA ALA A 29 9.66 9.75 16.04
C ALA A 29 9.00 9.67 17.42
N PRO A 30 8.02 8.79 17.65
CA PRO A 30 7.44 8.55 18.95
C PRO A 30 8.36 7.67 19.80
N ASN A 31 8.28 7.79 21.12
CA ASN A 31 8.81 6.75 21.99
C ASN A 31 7.78 5.61 22.17
N ARG A 32 8.22 4.50 22.78
CA ARG A 32 7.40 3.29 22.94
C ARG A 32 6.12 3.56 23.75
N THR A 33 6.19 4.41 24.77
CA THR A 33 5.02 4.79 25.57
C THR A 33 4.01 5.57 24.74
N GLU A 34 4.47 6.52 23.96
CA GLU A 34 3.61 7.31 23.06
C GLU A 34 2.97 6.43 21.98
N ALA A 35 3.74 5.53 21.39
CA ALA A 35 3.24 4.60 20.37
C ALA A 35 2.16 3.67 20.94
N LEU A 36 2.36 3.11 22.14
CA LEU A 36 1.35 2.30 22.82
C LEU A 36 0.10 3.11 23.17
N THR A 37 0.26 4.35 23.64
CA THR A 37 -0.88 5.23 23.94
C THR A 37 -1.70 5.51 22.67
N MET A 38 -1.02 5.76 21.54
CA MET A 38 -1.68 5.94 20.24
C MET A 38 -2.42 4.68 19.81
N LEU A 39 -1.83 3.50 19.99
CA LEU A 39 -2.52 2.23 19.71
C LEU A 39 -3.79 2.07 20.55
N VAL A 40 -3.69 2.28 21.87
CA VAL A 40 -4.86 2.14 22.78
C VAL A 40 -5.99 3.08 22.39
N ARG A 41 -5.67 4.31 21.97
CA ARG A 41 -6.63 5.26 21.40
C ARG A 41 -7.20 4.76 20.09
N ALA A 42 -6.35 4.28 19.19
CA ALA A 42 -6.77 3.73 17.89
C ALA A 42 -7.76 2.56 18.03
N LEU A 43 -7.69 1.84 19.16
CA LEU A 43 -8.64 0.77 19.52
C LEU A 43 -9.88 1.28 20.26
N GLY A 44 -10.09 2.60 20.39
CA GLY A 44 -11.23 3.18 21.12
C GLY A 44 -11.22 2.88 22.62
N LYS A 45 -10.05 2.58 23.21
CA LYS A 45 -9.93 2.11 24.60
C LYS A 45 -9.29 3.15 25.54
N GLU A 46 -9.32 4.43 25.18
CA GLU A 46 -8.73 5.47 26.02
C GLU A 46 -9.41 5.56 27.40
N ALA A 47 -10.74 5.63 27.45
CA ALA A 47 -11.48 5.72 28.72
C ALA A 47 -11.25 4.50 29.61
N PRO A 48 -11.40 3.24 29.15
CA PRO A 48 -11.04 2.07 29.95
C PRO A 48 -9.59 2.06 30.42
N ALA A 49 -8.64 2.54 29.58
CA ALA A 49 -7.23 2.60 29.94
C ALA A 49 -6.96 3.62 31.04
N GLN A 50 -7.58 4.81 30.99
CA GLN A 50 -7.43 5.83 32.04
C GLN A 50 -8.00 5.39 33.39
N GLU A 51 -9.03 4.53 33.40
CA GLU A 51 -9.63 3.96 34.61
C GLU A 51 -8.90 2.71 35.09
N SER A 52 -7.95 2.17 34.34
CA SER A 52 -7.24 0.94 34.69
C SER A 52 -6.32 1.16 35.88
N ALA A 53 -6.44 0.28 36.88
CA ALA A 53 -5.48 0.22 37.98
C ALA A 53 -4.12 -0.31 37.48
N LYS A 54 -3.04 0.05 38.15
CA LYS A 54 -1.71 -0.46 37.81
C LYS A 54 -1.63 -1.98 38.01
N THR A 55 -1.49 -2.70 36.88
CA THR A 55 -1.45 -4.18 36.87
C THR A 55 -0.20 -4.73 36.21
N HIS A 56 0.57 -3.89 35.50
CA HIS A 56 1.82 -4.30 34.87
C HIS A 56 2.99 -4.35 35.84
N PRO A 57 4.04 -5.19 35.61
CA PRO A 57 5.19 -5.33 36.50
C PRO A 57 6.30 -4.28 36.26
N PHE A 58 6.15 -3.44 35.21
CA PHE A 58 7.24 -2.59 34.72
C PHE A 58 7.52 -1.40 35.66
N SER A 59 8.80 -1.12 35.89
CA SER A 59 9.29 -0.08 36.79
C SER A 59 9.62 1.24 36.08
N ASP A 60 9.70 1.25 34.76
CA ASP A 60 10.14 2.41 33.96
C ASP A 60 8.99 3.17 33.26
N VAL A 61 7.75 2.82 33.55
CA VAL A 61 6.56 3.48 33.00
C VAL A 61 6.31 4.79 33.75
N PRO A 62 6.15 5.93 33.05
CA PRO A 62 5.81 7.19 33.71
C PRO A 62 4.35 7.17 34.20
N ASP A 63 4.08 7.84 35.33
CA ASP A 63 2.77 7.83 36.00
C ASP A 63 1.59 8.11 35.09
N TRP A 64 1.74 9.05 34.13
CA TRP A 64 0.67 9.41 33.19
C TRP A 64 0.27 8.26 32.25
N ALA A 65 1.16 7.29 32.04
CA ALA A 65 0.96 6.18 31.10
C ALA A 65 0.61 4.85 31.83
N ASP A 66 0.65 4.83 33.17
CA ASP A 66 0.39 3.61 33.96
C ASP A 66 -0.92 2.91 33.54
N GLY A 67 -2.01 3.66 33.36
CA GLY A 67 -3.29 3.12 32.93
C GLY A 67 -3.26 2.52 31.53
N TYR A 68 -2.63 3.21 30.57
CA TYR A 68 -2.51 2.71 29.20
C TYR A 68 -1.69 1.44 29.10
N VAL A 69 -0.54 1.42 29.81
CA VAL A 69 0.33 0.24 29.83
C VAL A 69 -0.32 -0.93 30.57
N SER A 70 -1.06 -0.66 31.66
CA SER A 70 -1.82 -1.67 32.40
C SER A 70 -2.93 -2.31 31.55
N TYR A 71 -3.68 -1.46 30.83
CA TYR A 71 -4.71 -1.94 29.90
C TYR A 71 -4.07 -2.83 28.83
N ALA A 72 -3.04 -2.32 28.14
CA ALA A 72 -2.39 -3.04 27.07
C ALA A 72 -1.72 -4.36 27.52
N TYR A 73 -1.12 -4.37 28.72
CA TYR A 73 -0.54 -5.56 29.32
C TYR A 73 -1.62 -6.62 29.61
N THR A 74 -2.73 -6.21 30.23
CA THR A 74 -3.85 -7.11 30.55
C THR A 74 -4.54 -7.63 29.29
N ALA A 75 -4.65 -6.80 28.26
CA ALA A 75 -5.21 -7.17 26.95
C ALA A 75 -4.24 -8.00 26.07
N GLY A 76 -3.01 -8.26 26.52
CA GLY A 76 -2.02 -9.00 25.76
C GLY A 76 -1.37 -8.25 24.59
N LEU A 77 -1.61 -6.94 24.49
CA LEU A 77 -1.06 -6.09 23.41
C LEU A 77 0.43 -5.84 23.57
N THR A 78 0.93 -5.87 24.81
CA THR A 78 2.36 -5.73 25.13
C THR A 78 2.83 -6.74 26.18
N LYS A 79 4.11 -7.12 26.08
CA LYS A 79 4.79 -7.99 27.07
C LYS A 79 5.97 -7.28 27.75
N GLY A 80 6.23 -6.00 27.39
CA GLY A 80 7.44 -5.29 27.76
C GLY A 80 8.67 -5.72 26.95
N VAL A 81 9.84 -5.20 27.31
CA VAL A 81 11.15 -5.61 26.77
C VAL A 81 11.87 -6.60 27.69
N SER A 82 11.46 -6.67 28.98
CA SER A 82 11.87 -7.67 29.94
C SER A 82 10.76 -7.86 30.98
N GLU A 83 10.97 -8.75 31.97
CA GLU A 83 9.99 -9.03 33.02
C GLU A 83 9.59 -7.79 33.83
N ASP A 84 10.50 -6.83 34.03
CA ASP A 84 10.34 -5.65 34.86
C ASP A 84 10.47 -4.32 34.12
N ARG A 85 10.65 -4.35 32.77
CA ARG A 85 10.84 -3.15 31.95
C ARG A 85 9.92 -3.13 30.74
N PHE A 86 9.26 -2.00 30.56
CA PHE A 86 8.47 -1.70 29.37
C PHE A 86 9.33 -1.18 28.21
N GLY A 87 10.45 -0.50 28.50
CA GLY A 87 11.23 0.27 27.53
C GLY A 87 10.59 1.62 27.21
N ALA A 88 10.05 2.30 28.24
CA ALA A 88 9.16 3.46 28.07
C ALA A 88 9.75 4.60 27.24
N ALA A 89 11.04 4.87 27.39
CA ALA A 89 11.75 5.95 26.69
C ALA A 89 12.42 5.50 25.38
N ASP A 90 12.39 4.20 25.06
CA ASP A 90 12.99 3.69 23.84
C ASP A 90 12.25 4.25 22.61
N THR A 91 12.97 4.58 21.55
CA THR A 91 12.34 5.00 20.30
C THR A 91 11.50 3.86 19.74
N ALA A 92 10.27 4.16 19.35
CA ALA A 92 9.41 3.18 18.69
C ALA A 92 9.94 2.80 17.31
N SER A 93 9.89 1.54 16.96
CA SER A 93 10.21 1.05 15.62
C SER A 93 8.94 0.57 14.90
N ALA A 94 9.04 0.43 13.58
CA ALA A 94 7.95 -0.10 12.77
C ALA A 94 7.58 -1.54 13.19
N GLU A 95 8.57 -2.42 13.42
CA GLU A 95 8.34 -3.79 13.89
C GLU A 95 7.52 -3.83 15.19
N MET A 96 7.90 -2.95 16.12
CA MET A 96 7.20 -2.88 17.40
C MET A 96 5.74 -2.46 17.23
N TYR A 97 5.48 -1.42 16.41
CA TYR A 97 4.11 -0.94 16.22
C TYR A 97 3.25 -1.92 15.43
N LEU A 98 3.82 -2.54 14.41
CA LEU A 98 3.16 -3.62 13.66
C LEU A 98 2.86 -4.81 14.56
N THR A 99 3.79 -5.22 15.43
CA THR A 99 3.55 -6.27 16.43
C THR A 99 2.37 -5.94 17.34
N PHE A 100 2.27 -4.70 17.81
CA PHE A 100 1.13 -4.24 18.60
C PHE A 100 -0.17 -4.33 17.82
N MET A 101 -0.17 -3.87 16.58
CA MET A 101 -1.37 -3.87 15.73
C MET A 101 -1.81 -5.29 15.35
N LEU A 102 -0.89 -6.18 15.00
CA LEU A 102 -1.20 -7.58 14.70
C LEU A 102 -1.84 -8.28 15.89
N ARG A 103 -1.32 -8.04 17.11
CA ARG A 103 -1.94 -8.57 18.34
C ARG A 103 -3.35 -8.00 18.55
N ALA A 104 -3.56 -6.71 18.25
CA ALA A 104 -4.87 -6.08 18.34
C ALA A 104 -5.87 -6.67 17.33
N LEU A 105 -5.40 -7.12 16.17
CA LEU A 105 -6.16 -7.85 15.15
C LEU A 105 -6.35 -9.34 15.49
N GLY A 106 -5.85 -9.83 16.64
CA GLY A 106 -6.05 -11.20 17.11
C GLY A 106 -4.97 -12.20 16.71
N TYR A 107 -3.88 -11.74 16.08
CA TYR A 107 -2.75 -12.60 15.73
C TYR A 107 -1.84 -12.85 16.93
N THR A 108 -1.25 -14.02 16.97
CA THR A 108 -0.39 -14.48 18.06
C THR A 108 1.07 -14.52 17.64
N GLU A 109 1.94 -14.03 18.48
CA GLU A 109 3.39 -14.08 18.23
C GLU A 109 4.02 -15.31 18.90
N GLY A 110 5.13 -15.81 18.33
CA GLY A 110 5.99 -16.85 18.89
C GLY A 110 6.24 -18.01 17.93
N ASP A 111 7.05 -18.99 18.35
CA ASP A 111 7.48 -20.13 17.53
C ASP A 111 6.32 -20.99 16.98
N SER A 112 5.19 -21.02 17.65
CA SER A 112 3.96 -21.67 17.20
C SER A 112 2.83 -20.67 16.91
N GLY A 113 3.15 -19.39 16.87
CA GLY A 113 2.24 -18.30 16.56
C GLY A 113 2.17 -18.02 15.07
N ASP A 114 1.51 -16.91 14.73
CA ASP A 114 1.32 -16.48 13.36
C ASP A 114 2.53 -15.72 12.81
N PHE A 115 3.30 -15.08 13.69
CA PHE A 115 4.47 -14.27 13.31
C PHE A 115 5.53 -14.20 14.42
N SER A 116 6.72 -13.71 14.05
CA SER A 116 7.78 -13.34 15.01
C SER A 116 7.79 -11.83 15.25
N TRP A 117 8.02 -11.40 16.49
CA TRP A 117 8.00 -9.98 16.88
C TRP A 117 9.08 -9.13 16.16
N ASP A 118 10.20 -9.74 15.77
CA ASP A 118 11.31 -9.11 15.04
C ASP A 118 11.15 -9.19 13.51
N ALA A 119 10.13 -9.90 13.03
CA ALA A 119 9.82 -10.05 11.61
C ALA A 119 8.31 -10.04 11.33
N PRO A 120 7.56 -8.99 11.73
CA PRO A 120 6.11 -8.91 11.52
C PRO A 120 5.72 -8.60 10.06
N TRP A 121 6.69 -8.32 9.19
CA TRP A 121 6.53 -7.71 7.88
C TRP A 121 5.59 -8.47 6.95
N THR A 122 5.86 -9.75 6.73
CA THR A 122 5.06 -10.58 5.80
C THR A 122 3.60 -10.61 6.21
N LEU A 123 3.31 -10.89 7.48
CA LEU A 123 1.93 -10.92 7.97
C LEU A 123 1.29 -9.53 7.92
N ALA A 124 2.04 -8.46 8.22
CA ALA A 124 1.52 -7.09 8.14
C ALA A 124 1.18 -6.68 6.70
N GLU A 125 1.97 -7.13 5.71
CA GLU A 125 1.67 -6.97 4.28
C GLU A 125 0.44 -7.80 3.88
N GLU A 126 0.38 -9.07 4.26
CA GLU A 126 -0.76 -9.97 4.01
C GLU A 126 -2.07 -9.45 4.62
N CYS A 127 -2.01 -8.83 5.79
CA CYS A 127 -3.17 -8.21 6.44
C CYS A 127 -3.51 -6.81 5.88
N GLY A 128 -2.71 -6.28 4.97
CA GLY A 128 -2.90 -4.94 4.41
C GLY A 128 -2.65 -3.78 5.39
N ILE A 129 -1.94 -4.02 6.51
CA ILE A 129 -1.68 -3.00 7.53
C ILE A 129 -0.30 -2.32 7.41
N LEU A 130 0.46 -2.64 6.37
CA LEU A 130 1.77 -2.05 6.08
C LEU A 130 1.74 -1.27 4.76
N PRO A 131 1.30 -0.01 4.76
CA PRO A 131 1.37 0.86 3.58
C PRO A 131 2.81 1.02 3.07
N GLN A 132 2.99 1.10 1.76
CA GLN A 132 4.33 1.21 1.12
C GLN A 132 5.14 2.42 1.56
N ARG A 133 4.48 3.50 2.00
CA ARG A 133 5.11 4.73 2.47
C ARG A 133 5.67 4.64 3.88
N VAL A 134 5.39 3.58 4.64
CA VAL A 134 5.92 3.37 6.00
C VAL A 134 7.42 3.12 5.93
N ASP A 135 8.19 4.00 6.56
CA ASP A 135 9.64 3.86 6.61
C ASP A 135 10.03 2.85 7.71
N ARG A 136 10.68 1.77 7.28
CA ARG A 136 11.11 0.68 8.17
C ARG A 136 12.30 1.08 9.07
N GLU A 137 13.12 2.04 8.63
CA GLU A 137 14.33 2.47 9.35
C GLU A 137 14.10 3.73 10.17
N SER A 138 13.14 4.58 9.77
CA SER A 138 12.85 5.87 10.41
C SER A 138 11.36 6.01 10.70
N PHE A 139 10.89 5.27 11.73
CA PHE A 139 9.48 5.24 12.09
C PHE A 139 9.01 6.52 12.79
N LEU A 140 8.05 7.20 12.20
CA LEU A 140 7.54 8.48 12.64
C LEU A 140 6.07 8.38 13.11
N ARG A 141 5.55 9.46 13.70
CA ARG A 141 4.12 9.55 14.04
C ARG A 141 3.23 9.54 12.77
N ALA A 142 3.76 9.96 11.61
CA ALA A 142 3.10 9.78 10.33
C ALA A 142 2.84 8.31 10.03
N ASP A 143 3.83 7.44 10.24
CA ASP A 143 3.71 6.00 9.99
C ASP A 143 2.73 5.33 10.96
N VAL A 144 2.66 5.82 12.22
CA VAL A 144 1.61 5.38 13.17
C VAL A 144 0.21 5.67 12.61
N VAL A 145 0.00 6.86 12.05
CA VAL A 145 -1.28 7.24 11.41
C VAL A 145 -1.58 6.33 10.23
N ASP A 146 -0.60 6.08 9.38
CA ASP A 146 -0.74 5.28 8.17
C ASP A 146 -1.09 3.83 8.48
N VAL A 147 -0.33 3.19 9.38
CA VAL A 147 -0.62 1.83 9.85
C VAL A 147 -1.98 1.74 10.54
N THR A 148 -2.32 2.74 11.37
CA THR A 148 -3.63 2.77 12.05
C THR A 148 -4.77 2.89 11.06
N CYS A 149 -4.68 3.79 10.07
CA CYS A 149 -5.69 3.93 9.03
C CYS A 149 -5.87 2.63 8.22
N ALA A 150 -4.78 2.01 7.81
CA ALA A 150 -4.83 0.74 7.09
C ALA A 150 -5.48 -0.35 7.95
N ALA A 151 -5.14 -0.44 9.23
CA ALA A 151 -5.69 -1.43 10.15
C ALA A 151 -7.20 -1.31 10.37
N LEU A 152 -7.80 -0.12 10.22
CA LEU A 152 -9.26 0.03 10.31
C LEU A 152 -10.00 -0.84 9.28
N PHE A 153 -9.39 -1.11 8.15
CA PHE A 153 -9.96 -1.90 7.06
C PHE A 153 -9.52 -3.35 7.06
N ALA A 154 -8.59 -3.72 7.95
CA ALA A 154 -8.12 -5.09 8.08
C ALA A 154 -9.12 -5.96 8.84
N ASP A 155 -9.23 -7.22 8.43
CA ASP A 155 -10.07 -8.20 9.09
C ASP A 155 -9.51 -8.60 10.46
N ILE A 156 -10.40 -8.82 11.41
CA ILE A 156 -10.05 -9.43 12.70
C ILE A 156 -9.84 -10.93 12.48
N LYS A 157 -8.72 -11.45 12.93
CA LYS A 157 -8.40 -12.86 12.78
C LYS A 157 -9.50 -13.78 13.30
N GLY A 158 -10.04 -14.60 12.41
CA GLY A 158 -11.09 -15.56 12.73
C GLY A 158 -12.49 -14.97 12.88
N GLU A 159 -12.67 -13.69 12.59
CA GLU A 159 -13.96 -13.01 12.53
C GLU A 159 -14.21 -12.53 11.09
N GLU A 160 -15.46 -12.49 10.64
CA GLU A 160 -15.85 -11.97 9.32
C GLU A 160 -16.17 -10.46 9.39
N ILE A 161 -15.39 -9.72 10.17
CA ILE A 161 -15.57 -8.26 10.34
C ILE A 161 -14.21 -7.58 10.38
N THR A 162 -14.19 -6.33 9.91
CA THR A 162 -13.03 -5.46 9.97
C THR A 162 -12.86 -4.81 11.35
N LEU A 163 -11.67 -4.24 11.61
CA LEU A 163 -11.42 -3.49 12.85
C LEU A 163 -12.41 -2.33 13.01
N GLN A 164 -12.73 -1.57 11.94
CA GLN A 164 -13.71 -0.47 12.01
C GLN A 164 -15.10 -0.96 12.42
N GLU A 165 -15.57 -2.09 11.86
CA GLU A 165 -16.88 -2.65 12.20
C GLU A 165 -16.92 -3.10 13.65
N LYS A 166 -15.84 -3.68 14.16
CA LYS A 166 -15.69 -4.01 15.57
C LYS A 166 -15.74 -2.76 16.44
N LEU A 167 -15.00 -1.71 16.10
CA LEU A 167 -15.00 -0.44 16.85
C LEU A 167 -16.37 0.23 16.84
N ILE A 168 -17.10 0.18 15.72
CA ILE A 168 -18.50 0.65 15.63
C ILE A 168 -19.38 -0.19 16.56
N SER A 169 -19.27 -1.50 16.54
CA SER A 169 -20.07 -2.40 17.37
C SER A 169 -19.81 -2.20 18.88
N GLU A 170 -18.59 -1.83 19.23
CA GLU A 170 -18.17 -1.51 20.59
C GLU A 170 -18.47 -0.06 21.02
N GLY A 171 -19.00 0.77 20.11
CA GLY A 171 -19.43 2.14 20.37
C GLY A 171 -18.29 3.16 20.47
N ALA A 172 -17.14 2.88 19.87
CA ALA A 172 -16.02 3.83 19.80
C ALA A 172 -16.39 5.08 18.97
N PHE A 173 -17.11 4.87 17.89
CA PHE A 173 -17.71 5.89 17.00
C PHE A 173 -18.88 5.26 16.24
N THR A 174 -19.71 6.07 15.58
CA THR A 174 -20.82 5.55 14.78
C THR A 174 -20.42 5.31 13.33
N ALA A 175 -21.17 4.47 12.61
CA ALA A 175 -20.99 4.28 11.17
C ALA A 175 -21.12 5.61 10.39
N ALA A 176 -21.96 6.52 10.85
CA ALA A 176 -22.11 7.84 10.24
C ALA A 176 -20.87 8.72 10.46
N ASP A 177 -20.28 8.70 11.66
CA ASP A 177 -19.03 9.41 11.95
C ASP A 177 -17.89 8.86 11.09
N PHE A 178 -17.84 7.54 10.93
CA PHE A 178 -16.84 6.89 10.09
C PHE A 178 -16.99 7.32 8.63
N THR A 179 -18.19 7.25 8.06
CA THR A 179 -18.44 7.67 6.67
C THR A 179 -18.16 9.17 6.48
N ALA A 180 -18.41 10.01 7.49
CA ALA A 180 -18.09 11.43 7.43
C ALA A 180 -16.57 11.70 7.45
N ALA A 181 -15.83 10.99 8.31
CA ALA A 181 -14.38 11.09 8.40
C ALA A 181 -13.67 10.50 7.18
N PHE A 182 -14.21 9.41 6.66
CA PHE A 182 -13.70 8.67 5.51
C PHE A 182 -14.79 8.53 4.43
N PRO A 183 -15.18 9.60 3.70
CA PRO A 183 -16.08 9.50 2.57
C PRO A 183 -15.47 8.63 1.47
N GLU A 184 -16.31 7.92 0.71
CA GLU A 184 -15.86 6.93 -0.31
C GLU A 184 -14.85 7.49 -1.31
N ASP A 185 -14.92 8.79 -1.61
CA ASP A 185 -14.00 9.48 -2.51
C ASP A 185 -12.70 10.01 -1.84
N SER A 186 -12.55 9.89 -0.52
CA SER A 186 -11.43 10.48 0.22
C SER A 186 -10.27 9.53 0.47
N PHE A 187 -10.42 8.29 0.11
CA PHE A 187 -9.30 7.37 0.10
C PHE A 187 -8.53 7.57 -1.19
N PRO A 188 -7.21 7.82 -1.16
CA PRO A 188 -6.40 7.34 -2.25
C PRO A 188 -6.77 5.85 -2.39
N GLU A 189 -7.02 5.40 -3.59
CA GLU A 189 -7.50 4.05 -3.92
C GLU A 189 -6.52 2.93 -3.49
N GLU A 190 -6.15 2.88 -2.20
CA GLU A 190 -5.59 1.71 -1.53
C GLU A 190 -6.71 0.87 -0.87
N ARG A 191 -7.93 0.98 -1.41
CA ARG A 191 -8.93 -0.05 -1.19
C ARG A 191 -8.75 -1.17 -2.21
N GLY A 192 -7.79 -2.00 -1.92
CA GLY A 192 -8.11 -3.39 -2.12
C GLY A 192 -9.25 -3.69 -1.17
N SER A 193 -10.49 -3.82 -1.67
CA SER A 193 -11.55 -4.47 -0.93
C SER A 193 -10.95 -5.73 -0.35
N GLY A 194 -10.86 -5.81 1.00
CA GLY A 194 -10.23 -6.93 1.69
C GLY A 194 -11.07 -8.20 1.63
N GLN A 195 -11.30 -8.68 0.45
CA GLN A 195 -11.25 -10.07 0.10
C GLN A 195 -9.95 -10.24 -0.68
N GLN A 196 -8.84 -10.43 0.04
CA GLN A 196 -7.79 -11.21 -0.53
C GLN A 196 -8.42 -12.58 -0.76
N THR A 197 -8.94 -12.77 -1.97
CA THR A 197 -8.93 -14.10 -2.54
C THR A 197 -7.48 -14.55 -2.38
N PRO A 198 -7.23 -15.68 -1.69
CA PRO A 198 -5.86 -16.14 -1.51
C PRO A 198 -5.22 -16.11 -2.88
N SER A 199 -4.02 -15.49 -2.98
CA SER A 199 -3.27 -15.43 -4.23
C SER A 199 -3.29 -16.85 -4.81
N THR A 200 -3.81 -16.99 -6.00
CA THR A 200 -3.86 -18.30 -6.66
C THR A 200 -2.48 -18.71 -7.15
N GLY A 201 -1.47 -17.84 -6.98
CA GLY A 201 -0.16 -17.95 -7.60
C GLY A 201 -0.19 -17.70 -9.11
N ALA A 202 -1.32 -17.23 -9.62
CA ALA A 202 -1.50 -16.98 -11.05
C ALA A 202 -0.67 -15.78 -11.51
N TYR A 203 -0.51 -14.76 -10.67
CA TYR A 203 0.36 -13.63 -10.94
C TYR A 203 1.81 -14.07 -11.10
N GLU A 204 2.38 -14.81 -10.15
CA GLU A 204 3.75 -15.31 -10.21
C GLU A 204 3.96 -16.25 -11.41
N ALA A 205 2.96 -17.06 -11.71
CA ALA A 205 2.98 -17.93 -12.88
C ALA A 205 3.00 -17.11 -14.19
N ALA A 206 2.19 -16.04 -14.27
CA ALA A 206 2.14 -15.14 -15.41
C ALA A 206 3.46 -14.34 -15.57
N VAL A 207 4.00 -13.79 -14.48
CA VAL A 207 5.33 -13.14 -14.48
C VAL A 207 6.39 -14.11 -14.96
N LYS A 208 6.43 -15.33 -14.42
CA LYS A 208 7.37 -16.35 -14.84
C LYS A 208 7.20 -16.72 -16.32
N GLN A 209 5.97 -16.83 -16.79
CA GLN A 209 5.68 -17.13 -18.20
C GLN A 209 6.24 -16.05 -19.12
N VAL A 210 5.96 -14.76 -18.83
CA VAL A 210 6.45 -13.63 -19.63
C VAL A 210 7.98 -13.56 -19.59
N THR A 211 8.58 -13.64 -18.39
CA THR A 211 10.04 -13.51 -18.21
C THR A 211 10.83 -14.74 -18.68
N SER A 212 10.20 -15.89 -18.85
CA SER A 212 10.81 -17.09 -19.44
C SER A 212 10.65 -17.18 -20.96
N THR A 213 10.04 -16.20 -21.59
CA THR A 213 9.92 -16.15 -23.07
C THR A 213 11.33 -16.14 -23.70
N VAL A 214 11.50 -16.96 -24.73
CA VAL A 214 12.80 -17.04 -25.44
C VAL A 214 13.18 -15.67 -25.99
N GLY A 215 14.41 -15.22 -25.68
CA GLY A 215 14.91 -13.92 -26.08
C GLY A 215 14.40 -12.75 -25.20
N TYR A 216 13.68 -13.02 -24.10
CA TYR A 216 13.24 -11.99 -23.17
C TYR A 216 14.45 -11.21 -22.59
N GLN A 217 14.39 -9.90 -22.69
CA GLN A 217 15.30 -8.98 -22.04
C GLN A 217 14.51 -7.80 -21.48
N GLU A 218 14.36 -7.76 -20.16
CA GLU A 218 13.67 -6.67 -19.47
C GLU A 218 14.46 -5.37 -19.63
N THR A 219 13.81 -4.32 -20.10
CA THR A 219 14.37 -2.98 -20.24
C THR A 219 13.86 -2.03 -19.18
N GLN A 220 12.60 -2.16 -18.80
CA GLN A 220 11.99 -1.38 -17.73
C GLN A 220 10.84 -2.14 -17.05
N ARG A 221 10.70 -1.90 -15.74
CA ARG A 221 9.58 -2.39 -14.92
C ARG A 221 8.99 -1.22 -14.14
N LEU A 222 7.67 -1.10 -14.15
CA LEU A 222 6.93 -0.19 -13.26
C LEU A 222 5.95 -1.03 -12.43
N GLU A 223 5.94 -0.78 -11.14
CA GLU A 223 5.01 -1.43 -10.22
C GLU A 223 3.85 -0.47 -9.95
N ALA A 224 2.66 -0.83 -10.45
CA ALA A 224 1.42 -0.19 -10.09
C ALA A 224 0.68 -1.05 -9.04
N GLU A 225 -0.31 -0.50 -8.38
CA GLU A 225 -1.10 -1.20 -7.37
C GLU A 225 -1.78 -2.44 -7.96
N VAL A 226 -2.49 -2.26 -9.06
CA VAL A 226 -3.31 -3.31 -9.69
C VAL A 226 -2.55 -4.23 -10.64
N CYS A 227 -1.37 -3.84 -11.12
CA CYS A 227 -0.59 -4.63 -12.07
C CYS A 227 0.89 -4.25 -12.07
N THR A 228 1.71 -5.14 -12.63
CA THR A 228 3.09 -4.82 -13.03
C THR A 228 3.13 -4.50 -14.51
N VAL A 229 3.77 -3.40 -14.87
CA VAL A 229 4.05 -3.00 -16.26
C VAL A 229 5.45 -3.48 -16.63
N LEU A 230 5.56 -4.36 -17.62
CA LEU A 230 6.83 -4.86 -18.12
C LEU A 230 7.10 -4.34 -19.53
N LEU A 231 8.18 -3.60 -19.70
CA LEU A 231 8.76 -3.29 -21.00
C LEU A 231 9.92 -4.24 -21.24
N TYR A 232 9.89 -4.95 -22.35
CA TYR A 232 10.98 -5.86 -22.71
C TYR A 232 11.20 -5.94 -24.21
N SER A 233 12.43 -6.21 -24.60
CA SER A 233 12.76 -6.59 -25.96
C SER A 233 12.85 -8.12 -26.06
N ASN A 234 12.34 -8.67 -27.16
CA ASN A 234 12.43 -10.09 -27.47
C ASN A 234 13.38 -10.28 -28.66
N THR A 235 14.53 -10.90 -28.41
CA THR A 235 15.58 -11.13 -29.40
C THR A 235 15.49 -12.50 -30.08
N GLY A 236 14.53 -13.34 -29.66
CA GLY A 236 14.38 -14.73 -30.15
C GLY A 236 13.36 -14.92 -31.26
N LEU A 237 12.79 -13.83 -31.82
CA LEU A 237 11.78 -13.93 -32.85
C LEU A 237 12.40 -14.15 -34.25
N PRO A 238 11.70 -14.92 -35.15
CA PRO A 238 12.18 -15.17 -36.51
C PRO A 238 12.38 -13.93 -37.37
N HIS A 239 11.69 -12.83 -37.03
CA HIS A 239 11.70 -11.57 -37.77
C HIS A 239 12.60 -10.50 -37.14
N GLY A 240 13.42 -10.86 -36.14
CA GLY A 240 14.32 -9.95 -35.44
C GLY A 240 13.82 -9.57 -34.04
N ASN A 241 14.48 -8.56 -33.47
CA ASN A 241 14.12 -8.07 -32.14
C ASN A 241 12.80 -7.30 -32.19
N SER A 242 12.00 -7.43 -31.16
CA SER A 242 10.80 -6.63 -30.99
C SER A 242 10.69 -6.10 -29.56
N VAL A 243 10.06 -4.96 -29.40
CA VAL A 243 9.75 -4.37 -28.09
C VAL A 243 8.30 -4.64 -27.77
N SER A 244 8.04 -5.00 -26.55
CA SER A 244 6.69 -5.32 -26.08
C SER A 244 6.44 -4.71 -24.72
N LEU A 245 5.22 -4.22 -24.52
CA LEU A 245 4.74 -3.68 -23.27
C LEU A 245 3.59 -4.55 -22.75
N ARG A 246 3.69 -5.04 -21.51
CA ARG A 246 2.72 -5.95 -20.91
C ARG A 246 2.27 -5.45 -19.56
N LEU A 247 0.96 -5.58 -19.29
CA LEU A 247 0.37 -5.50 -17.96
C LEU A 247 0.16 -6.92 -17.43
N ILE A 248 0.57 -7.18 -16.19
CA ILE A 248 0.31 -8.45 -15.50
C ILE A 248 -0.44 -8.11 -14.22
N TYR A 249 -1.69 -8.55 -14.12
CA TYR A 249 -2.59 -8.17 -13.04
C TYR A 249 -2.34 -8.95 -11.76
N LYS A 250 -2.31 -8.21 -10.65
CA LYS A 250 -2.13 -8.72 -9.29
C LYS A 250 -3.46 -9.21 -8.70
N ALA A 251 -3.39 -9.97 -7.64
CA ALA A 251 -4.56 -10.33 -6.85
C ALA A 251 -5.27 -9.06 -6.35
N GLY A 252 -6.62 -9.05 -6.37
CA GLY A 252 -7.42 -7.89 -5.93
C GLY A 252 -7.64 -6.81 -6.99
N ALA A 253 -7.04 -6.93 -8.19
CA ALA A 253 -7.35 -6.06 -9.32
C ALA A 253 -8.77 -6.31 -9.86
N ALA A 254 -9.32 -5.35 -10.63
CA ALA A 254 -10.61 -5.51 -11.29
C ALA A 254 -10.62 -6.66 -12.32
N LEU A 255 -9.46 -6.99 -12.88
CA LEU A 255 -9.26 -8.16 -13.73
C LEU A 255 -8.70 -9.33 -12.92
N GLU A 256 -8.95 -10.54 -13.41
CA GLU A 256 -8.51 -11.78 -12.77
C GLU A 256 -6.97 -11.79 -12.59
N GLU A 257 -6.51 -12.25 -11.43
CA GLU A 257 -5.08 -12.40 -11.12
C GLU A 257 -4.35 -13.22 -12.19
N GLY A 258 -3.18 -12.72 -12.60
CA GLY A 258 -2.38 -13.34 -13.64
C GLY A 258 -2.83 -13.03 -15.06
N THR A 259 -3.91 -12.26 -15.25
CA THR A 259 -4.28 -11.77 -16.59
C THR A 259 -3.13 -10.95 -17.17
N VAL A 260 -2.75 -11.27 -18.42
CA VAL A 260 -1.70 -10.57 -19.16
C VAL A 260 -2.31 -9.82 -20.31
N ILE A 261 -2.17 -8.50 -20.32
CA ILE A 261 -2.61 -7.64 -21.44
C ILE A 261 -1.40 -7.08 -22.17
N SER A 262 -1.44 -7.16 -23.50
CA SER A 262 -0.49 -6.47 -24.39
C SER A 262 -0.96 -5.06 -24.61
N LEU A 263 -0.14 -4.08 -24.25
CA LEU A 263 -0.42 -2.69 -24.62
C LEU A 263 -0.03 -2.43 -26.07
N PRO A 264 -0.80 -1.60 -26.79
CA PRO A 264 -0.52 -1.28 -28.18
C PRO A 264 0.79 -0.51 -28.32
N THR A 265 1.49 -0.78 -29.38
CA THR A 265 2.69 -0.08 -29.82
C THR A 265 2.51 0.28 -31.29
N PRO A 266 3.15 1.34 -31.82
CA PRO A 266 3.10 1.62 -33.23
C PRO A 266 3.66 0.45 -34.04
N ASP A 267 2.96 0.11 -35.11
CA ASP A 267 3.37 -0.98 -36.00
C ASP A 267 4.25 -0.41 -37.12
N GLU A 268 5.55 -0.58 -36.99
CA GLU A 268 6.53 -0.06 -38.00
C GLU A 268 6.48 -0.80 -39.33
N HIS A 269 5.92 -2.03 -39.38
CA HIS A 269 6.00 -2.86 -40.56
C HIS A 269 4.66 -3.51 -40.96
N GLY A 270 3.57 -3.17 -40.31
CA GLY A 270 2.27 -3.83 -40.52
C GLY A 270 2.21 -5.25 -39.92
N TRP A 271 3.10 -5.58 -38.99
CA TRP A 271 3.22 -6.91 -38.38
C TRP A 271 2.90 -6.91 -36.87
N GLY A 272 2.44 -5.79 -36.31
CA GLY A 272 2.16 -5.63 -34.88
C GLY A 272 3.42 -5.64 -34.02
N ILE A 273 4.56 -5.21 -34.57
CA ILE A 273 5.86 -5.26 -33.89
C ILE A 273 6.52 -3.88 -33.95
N THR A 274 6.90 -3.34 -32.79
CA THR A 274 7.78 -2.18 -32.72
C THR A 274 9.18 -2.59 -32.31
N HIS A 275 10.19 -1.90 -32.82
CA HIS A 275 11.60 -2.17 -32.54
C HIS A 275 12.23 -1.11 -31.62
N SER A 276 11.48 -0.09 -31.25
CA SER A 276 11.96 1.02 -30.44
C SER A 276 11.29 1.03 -29.07
N ASP A 277 12.08 1.33 -28.03
CA ASP A 277 11.55 1.62 -26.71
C ASP A 277 10.73 2.93 -26.73
N PRO A 278 9.68 3.07 -25.90
CA PRO A 278 8.98 4.34 -25.75
C PRO A 278 9.95 5.42 -25.24
N GLN A 279 9.79 6.64 -25.74
CA GLN A 279 10.62 7.78 -25.34
C GLN A 279 10.30 8.26 -23.90
N ALA A 280 9.05 8.09 -23.48
CA ALA A 280 8.58 8.39 -22.13
C ALA A 280 7.61 7.30 -21.70
N MET A 281 7.70 6.91 -20.42
CA MET A 281 6.78 5.97 -19.79
C MET A 281 6.58 6.41 -18.34
N ASP A 282 5.40 6.97 -18.05
CA ASP A 282 5.09 7.58 -16.76
C ASP A 282 3.77 7.04 -16.19
N LEU A 283 3.78 6.76 -14.88
CA LEU A 283 2.55 6.51 -14.12
C LEU A 283 1.98 7.82 -13.60
N SER A 284 0.64 7.94 -13.62
CA SER A 284 -0.08 9.01 -12.94
C SER A 284 0.16 8.94 -11.42
N GLN A 285 -0.11 10.07 -10.73
CA GLN A 285 0.08 10.13 -9.26
C GLN A 285 -0.79 9.14 -8.49
N ASP A 286 -1.94 8.75 -9.04
CA ASP A 286 -2.84 7.74 -8.49
C ASP A 286 -2.44 6.31 -8.87
N GLY A 287 -1.39 6.13 -9.67
CA GLY A 287 -0.91 4.82 -10.11
C GLY A 287 -1.85 4.03 -11.02
N LEU A 288 -2.94 4.65 -11.52
CA LEU A 288 -3.99 3.97 -12.28
C LEU A 288 -3.97 4.25 -13.78
N THR A 289 -3.12 5.18 -14.22
CA THR A 289 -2.98 5.54 -15.63
C THR A 289 -1.52 5.49 -16.02
N LEU A 290 -1.21 4.73 -17.06
CA LEU A 290 0.09 4.71 -17.71
C LEU A 290 0.05 5.59 -18.96
N ARG A 291 1.00 6.51 -19.08
CA ARG A 291 1.26 7.26 -20.31
C ARG A 291 2.59 6.84 -20.88
N TYR A 292 2.60 6.55 -22.19
CA TYR A 292 3.82 6.23 -22.92
C TYR A 292 3.76 6.76 -24.33
N SER A 293 4.90 7.09 -24.92
CA SER A 293 4.93 7.72 -26.23
C SER A 293 6.07 7.19 -27.10
N TYR A 294 5.83 7.20 -28.39
CA TYR A 294 6.81 6.93 -29.44
C TYR A 294 6.86 8.16 -30.34
N HIS A 295 8.05 8.51 -30.83
CA HIS A 295 8.21 9.60 -31.78
C HIS A 295 8.93 9.11 -33.03
N TYR A 296 8.43 9.50 -34.17
CA TYR A 296 8.97 9.16 -35.50
C TYR A 296 9.20 10.44 -36.28
N ASP A 297 10.46 10.72 -36.60
CA ASP A 297 10.87 11.91 -37.36
C ASP A 297 10.37 11.86 -38.81
N GLU A 298 10.14 10.66 -39.36
CA GLU A 298 9.73 10.46 -40.76
C GLU A 298 8.58 9.46 -40.85
N ALA A 299 7.72 9.66 -41.86
CA ALA A 299 6.69 8.68 -42.16
C ALA A 299 7.30 7.41 -42.76
N MET A 300 6.87 6.25 -42.26
CA MET A 300 7.28 4.96 -42.79
C MET A 300 6.29 4.45 -43.83
N ILE A 301 6.80 4.07 -45.00
CA ILE A 301 6.00 3.54 -46.10
C ILE A 301 6.53 2.13 -46.42
N ASN A 302 5.65 1.12 -46.36
CA ASN A 302 5.96 -0.24 -46.81
C ASN A 302 4.99 -0.65 -47.92
N ASP A 303 5.51 -1.15 -49.06
CA ASP A 303 4.76 -1.54 -50.26
C ASP A 303 3.75 -0.47 -50.75
N GLY A 304 4.10 0.82 -50.55
CA GLY A 304 3.24 1.95 -50.95
C GLY A 304 2.11 2.29 -49.97
N GLN A 305 2.07 1.61 -48.81
CA GLN A 305 1.16 1.93 -47.74
C GLN A 305 1.92 2.64 -46.58
N VAL A 306 1.32 3.70 -46.05
CA VAL A 306 1.85 4.39 -44.87
C VAL A 306 1.60 3.53 -43.64
N CYS A 307 2.66 3.02 -43.03
CA CYS A 307 2.61 2.24 -41.80
C CYS A 307 2.43 3.14 -40.58
N HIS A 308 3.20 4.22 -40.50
CA HIS A 308 2.99 5.31 -39.56
C HIS A 308 3.34 6.66 -40.19
N GLN A 309 2.79 7.74 -39.66
CA GLN A 309 3.11 9.12 -40.03
C GLN A 309 4.21 9.66 -39.10
N ALA A 310 4.94 10.68 -39.56
CA ALA A 310 5.83 11.43 -38.70
C ALA A 310 5.01 12.09 -37.57
N GLY A 311 5.56 12.12 -36.36
CA GLY A 311 4.91 12.71 -35.21
C GLY A 311 5.03 11.86 -33.93
N THR A 312 4.42 12.35 -32.86
CA THR A 312 4.39 11.68 -31.56
C THR A 312 3.11 10.88 -31.39
N TYR A 313 3.25 9.59 -31.16
CA TYR A 313 2.17 8.65 -30.83
C TYR A 313 2.10 8.56 -29.31
N GLN A 314 1.14 9.26 -28.73
CA GLN A 314 0.92 9.27 -27.28
C GLN A 314 -0.20 8.32 -26.88
N TYR A 315 0.14 7.32 -26.10
CA TYR A 315 -0.81 6.35 -25.57
C TYR A 315 -1.12 6.66 -24.10
N THR A 316 -2.39 6.46 -23.74
CA THR A 316 -2.86 6.51 -22.35
C THR A 316 -3.59 5.21 -22.08
N ALA A 317 -3.12 4.42 -21.10
CA ALA A 317 -3.74 3.17 -20.70
C ALA A 317 -4.37 3.30 -19.30
N ASP A 318 -5.63 2.95 -19.15
CA ASP A 318 -6.28 2.75 -17.85
C ASP A 318 -5.84 1.38 -17.31
N LEU A 319 -5.10 1.37 -16.21
CA LEU A 319 -4.53 0.14 -15.67
C LEU A 319 -5.56 -0.75 -14.96
N ARG A 320 -6.77 -0.24 -14.68
CA ARG A 320 -7.86 -1.06 -14.10
C ARG A 320 -8.50 -1.96 -15.15
N THR A 321 -8.61 -1.47 -16.37
CA THR A 321 -9.33 -2.15 -17.47
C THR A 321 -8.41 -2.65 -18.59
N GLY A 322 -7.19 -2.09 -18.68
CA GLY A 322 -6.28 -2.31 -19.81
C GLY A 322 -6.70 -1.59 -21.09
N GLU A 323 -7.75 -0.76 -21.05
CA GLU A 323 -8.19 0.03 -22.18
C GLU A 323 -7.16 1.13 -22.50
N THR A 324 -6.96 1.40 -23.79
CA THR A 324 -5.99 2.38 -24.27
C THR A 324 -6.60 3.39 -25.20
N ALA A 325 -6.16 4.64 -25.07
CA ALA A 325 -6.44 5.71 -26.01
C ALA A 325 -5.14 6.13 -26.71
N LEU A 326 -5.21 6.44 -27.98
CA LEU A 326 -4.10 6.94 -28.80
C LEU A 326 -4.42 8.36 -29.27
N GLU A 327 -3.47 9.26 -29.07
CA GLU A 327 -3.43 10.58 -29.69
C GLU A 327 -2.18 10.67 -30.57
N ILE A 328 -2.35 11.12 -31.83
CA ILE A 328 -1.23 11.34 -32.74
C ILE A 328 -1.04 12.87 -32.88
N ILE A 329 0.12 13.32 -32.44
CA ILE A 329 0.53 14.73 -32.48
C ILE A 329 1.50 14.88 -33.65
N PRO A 330 1.06 15.48 -34.79
CA PRO A 330 1.95 15.70 -35.94
C PRO A 330 3.08 16.66 -35.58
N ASP A 331 4.24 16.48 -36.19
CA ASP A 331 5.31 17.46 -36.08
C ASP A 331 4.90 18.76 -36.76
N GLU A 332 5.28 19.89 -36.15
CA GLU A 332 5.06 21.19 -36.78
C GLU A 332 5.89 21.24 -38.10
N ALA A 333 5.23 21.56 -39.23
CA ALA A 333 5.82 21.60 -40.55
C ALA A 333 6.79 22.78 -40.76
#